data_9f1a37440a915b3effdacce163e41d7e
#
_entry.id   9f1a37440a915b3effdacce163e41d7e
#
_cell.length_a   1.000
_cell.length_b   1.000
_cell.length_c   1.000
_cell.angle_alpha   90.00
_cell.angle_beta   90.00
_cell.angle_gamma   90.00
#
_symmetry.space_group_name_H-M   'P 1'
#
loop_
_entity.id
_entity.type
_entity.pdbx_description
1 polymer ?
#
loop_
_entity_poly.entity_id
_entity_poly.type
_entity_poly.pdbx_seq_one_letter_code
_entity_poly.pdbx_strand_id
1 'polypeptide(L)'
;MIVTGESSGELYGALLADELSALWPDIRLIGVGGERMKKAGVELFSGIASSFGITEAIPTYRSVRDAYRKTVNALKAERPDVVVLIDYPDFNFRVGREARRLGSRVLYYVSPQVWAWRSGRVKTIQKVAERIAVLLPFEEKIYREAGMPCEFVGHPVLDEIGLLPRDKGELRERLGLDAERPCVALLPGSRNHELKKLLPVMLGVVRRARAEL
;
A
#
# COMPACT_ATOMS: atom_id res chain seq x y z
N MET A 1 -9.95 -2.99 -11.83
CA MET A 1 -10.19 -2.06 -10.69
C MET A 1 -9.10 -2.24 -9.63
N ILE A 2 -8.53 -1.16 -9.11
CA ILE A 2 -7.50 -1.20 -8.05
C ILE A 2 -8.08 -0.55 -6.79
N VAL A 3 -7.95 -1.24 -5.63
CA VAL A 3 -8.53 -0.77 -4.35
C VAL A 3 -7.46 -0.72 -3.29
N THR A 4 -7.17 0.48 -2.79
CA THR A 4 -6.19 0.74 -1.72
C THR A 4 -6.83 1.52 -0.58
N GLY A 5 -6.28 1.42 0.62
CA GLY A 5 -6.80 2.12 1.80
C GLY A 5 -5.78 2.97 2.56
N GLU A 6 -4.50 2.86 2.22
CA GLU A 6 -3.40 3.55 2.92
C GLU A 6 -2.40 4.14 1.91
N SER A 7 -1.57 5.09 2.37
CA SER A 7 -0.58 5.78 1.52
C SER A 7 0.46 4.84 0.90
N SER A 8 0.85 3.77 1.60
CA SER A 8 1.74 2.73 1.05
C SER A 8 1.07 1.95 -0.07
N GLY A 9 -0.20 1.57 0.13
CA GLY A 9 -0.99 0.90 -0.89
C GLY A 9 -1.23 1.78 -2.12
N GLU A 10 -1.37 3.10 -1.93
CA GLU A 10 -1.47 4.06 -3.03
C GLU A 10 -0.24 4.05 -3.93
N LEU A 11 0.98 4.04 -3.32
CA LEU A 11 2.22 3.94 -4.07
C LEU A 11 2.25 2.67 -4.92
N TYR A 12 1.96 1.51 -4.29
CA TYR A 12 1.96 0.23 -5.01
C TYR A 12 0.88 0.18 -6.10
N GLY A 13 -0.27 0.79 -5.84
CA GLY A 13 -1.35 0.91 -6.82
C GLY A 13 -0.98 1.79 -8.02
N ALA A 14 -0.22 2.87 -7.80
CA ALA A 14 0.26 3.74 -8.85
C ALA A 14 1.31 3.04 -9.72
N LEU A 15 2.33 2.45 -9.10
CA LEU A 15 3.36 1.68 -9.83
C LEU A 15 2.74 0.56 -10.67
N LEU A 16 1.79 -0.18 -10.10
CA LEU A 16 1.06 -1.21 -10.84
C LEU A 16 0.26 -0.63 -12.01
N ALA A 17 -0.36 0.54 -11.83
CA ALA A 17 -1.14 1.20 -12.87
C ALA A 17 -0.26 1.66 -14.04
N ASP A 18 0.92 2.22 -13.75
CA ASP A 18 1.89 2.63 -14.76
C ASP A 18 2.35 1.44 -15.60
N GLU A 19 2.72 0.32 -14.96
CA GLU A 19 3.15 -0.89 -15.66
C GLU A 19 2.02 -1.54 -16.49
N LEU A 20 0.80 -1.59 -15.92
CA LEU A 20 -0.36 -2.10 -16.66
C LEU A 20 -0.67 -1.25 -17.88
N SER A 21 -0.58 0.06 -17.79
CA SER A 21 -0.82 0.98 -18.91
C SER A 21 0.27 0.87 -19.98
N ALA A 22 1.52 0.62 -19.56
CA ALA A 22 2.62 0.38 -20.50
C ALA A 22 2.46 -0.94 -21.26
N LEU A 23 2.00 -2.01 -20.59
CA LEU A 23 1.78 -3.33 -21.20
C LEU A 23 0.51 -3.39 -22.05
N TRP A 24 -0.53 -2.69 -21.66
CA TRP A 24 -1.83 -2.66 -22.34
C TRP A 24 -2.33 -1.21 -22.45
N PRO A 25 -1.99 -0.48 -23.52
CA PRO A 25 -2.36 0.93 -23.69
C PRO A 25 -3.86 1.20 -23.65
N ASP A 26 -4.68 0.22 -24.03
CA ASP A 26 -6.15 0.33 -24.04
C ASP A 26 -6.80 -0.11 -22.72
N ILE A 27 -6.00 -0.41 -21.68
CA ILE A 27 -6.57 -0.83 -20.40
C ILE A 27 -7.31 0.33 -19.73
N ARG A 28 -8.52 0.07 -19.24
CA ARG A 28 -9.25 1.02 -18.41
C ARG A 28 -9.02 0.71 -16.94
N LEU A 29 -8.37 1.63 -16.24
CA LEU A 29 -8.06 1.52 -14.82
C LEU A 29 -9.00 2.42 -14.02
N ILE A 30 -9.75 1.81 -13.10
CA ILE A 30 -10.65 2.50 -12.18
C ILE A 30 -10.32 2.09 -10.74
N GLY A 31 -10.66 2.92 -9.75
CA GLY A 31 -10.35 2.48 -8.39
C GLY A 31 -10.64 3.43 -7.25
N VAL A 32 -10.17 2.99 -6.08
CA VAL A 32 -10.09 3.75 -4.84
C VAL A 32 -8.61 3.97 -4.54
N GLY A 33 -8.20 5.22 -4.44
CA GLY A 33 -6.79 5.56 -4.26
C GLY A 33 -6.61 7.04 -3.97
N GLY A 34 -5.39 7.54 -4.15
CA GLY A 34 -5.06 8.94 -3.97
C GLY A 34 -4.46 9.57 -5.25
N GLU A 35 -3.86 10.74 -5.08
CA GLU A 35 -3.36 11.56 -6.19
C GLU A 35 -2.26 10.86 -7.02
N ARG A 36 -1.46 9.96 -6.43
CA ARG A 36 -0.45 9.19 -7.17
C ARG A 36 -1.11 8.25 -8.17
N MET A 37 -2.13 7.49 -7.75
CA MET A 37 -2.87 6.61 -8.65
C MET A 37 -3.61 7.38 -9.73
N LYS A 38 -4.16 8.55 -9.41
CA LYS A 38 -4.78 9.43 -10.39
C LYS A 38 -3.78 9.89 -11.45
N LYS A 39 -2.56 10.28 -11.05
CA LYS A 39 -1.48 10.66 -11.98
C LYS A 39 -1.04 9.48 -12.85
N ALA A 40 -1.09 8.26 -12.33
CA ALA A 40 -0.85 7.01 -13.07
C ALA A 40 -2.04 6.57 -13.96
N GLY A 41 -3.02 7.45 -14.22
CA GLY A 41 -4.12 7.19 -15.14
C GLY A 41 -5.31 6.41 -14.55
N VAL A 42 -5.37 6.18 -13.24
CA VAL A 42 -6.53 5.52 -12.62
C VAL A 42 -7.69 6.49 -12.45
N GLU A 43 -8.85 6.16 -13.01
CA GLU A 43 -10.11 6.90 -12.80
C GLU A 43 -10.62 6.64 -11.37
N LEU A 44 -10.45 7.61 -10.47
CA LEU A 44 -10.85 7.44 -9.08
C LEU A 44 -12.32 7.81 -8.86
N PHE A 45 -13.10 6.89 -8.33
CA PHE A 45 -14.48 7.16 -7.87
C PHE A 45 -14.55 7.46 -6.37
N SER A 46 -13.47 7.26 -5.63
CA SER A 46 -13.34 7.66 -4.21
C SER A 46 -11.87 7.88 -3.86
N GLY A 47 -11.58 8.96 -3.15
CA GLY A 47 -10.24 9.24 -2.66
C GLY A 47 -9.94 8.59 -1.30
N ILE A 48 -8.67 8.26 -1.03
CA ILE A 48 -8.23 7.75 0.28
C ILE A 48 -8.53 8.77 1.38
N ALA A 49 -8.21 10.05 1.17
CA ALA A 49 -8.40 11.12 2.15
C ALA A 49 -9.88 11.31 2.55
N SER A 50 -10.79 11.22 1.58
CA SER A 50 -12.22 11.36 1.84
C SER A 50 -12.89 10.08 2.37
N SER A 51 -12.27 8.92 2.11
CA SER A 51 -12.85 7.62 2.42
C SER A 51 -12.33 7.02 3.73
N PHE A 52 -11.09 7.32 4.11
CA PHE A 52 -10.42 6.69 5.24
C PHE A 52 -9.90 7.68 6.29
N GLY A 53 -10.26 8.98 6.18
CA GLY A 53 -9.98 9.97 7.21
C GLY A 53 -8.49 10.23 7.45
N ILE A 54 -7.70 10.45 6.41
CA ILE A 54 -6.26 10.79 6.57
C ILE A 54 -6.06 12.06 7.42
N THR A 55 -7.06 12.95 7.45
CA THR A 55 -7.07 14.15 8.30
C THR A 55 -7.50 13.86 9.74
N GLU A 56 -8.16 12.74 10.00
CA GLU A 56 -8.60 12.31 11.31
C GLU A 56 -7.75 11.12 11.78
N ALA A 57 -7.40 11.10 13.06
CA ALA A 57 -6.56 10.05 13.66
C ALA A 57 -7.22 8.65 13.60
N ILE A 58 -8.54 8.60 13.38
CA ILE A 58 -9.33 7.37 13.24
C ILE A 58 -10.41 7.64 12.18
N PRO A 59 -10.50 6.81 11.11
CA PRO A 59 -11.61 6.92 10.16
C PRO A 59 -12.93 6.68 10.88
N THR A 60 -13.89 7.57 10.67
CA THR A 60 -15.22 7.38 11.26
C THR A 60 -15.90 6.19 10.61
N TYR A 61 -16.72 5.45 11.38
CA TYR A 61 -17.50 4.34 10.85
C TYR A 61 -18.35 4.76 9.62
N ARG A 62 -18.82 6.01 9.60
CA ARG A 62 -19.59 6.56 8.49
C ARG A 62 -18.76 6.69 7.22
N SER A 63 -17.53 7.22 7.31
CA SER A 63 -16.66 7.40 6.13
C SER A 63 -16.28 6.06 5.49
N VAL A 64 -15.94 5.06 6.31
CA VAL A 64 -15.61 3.70 5.83
C VAL A 64 -16.84 3.04 5.16
N ARG A 65 -18.03 3.21 5.74
CA ARG A 65 -19.28 2.69 5.18
C ARG A 65 -19.63 3.36 3.84
N ASP A 66 -19.44 4.66 3.74
CA ASP A 66 -19.70 5.39 2.50
C ASP A 66 -18.70 5.01 1.40
N ALA A 67 -17.41 4.86 1.72
CA ALA A 67 -16.40 4.34 0.81
C ALA A 67 -16.78 2.94 0.31
N TYR A 68 -17.19 2.05 1.21
CA TYR A 68 -17.62 0.71 0.86
C TYR A 68 -18.83 0.74 -0.10
N ARG A 69 -19.86 1.55 0.21
CA ARG A 69 -21.02 1.69 -0.65
C ARG A 69 -20.68 2.19 -2.04
N LYS A 70 -19.82 3.22 -2.14
CA LYS A 70 -19.33 3.73 -3.42
C LYS A 70 -18.58 2.66 -4.21
N THR A 71 -17.69 1.91 -3.54
CA THR A 71 -16.93 0.83 -4.16
C THR A 71 -17.84 -0.28 -4.69
N VAL A 72 -18.84 -0.70 -3.90
CA VAL A 72 -19.80 -1.73 -4.34
C VAL A 72 -20.66 -1.23 -5.50
N ASN A 73 -21.07 0.03 -5.50
CA ASN A 73 -21.82 0.61 -6.61
C ASN A 73 -20.97 0.65 -7.89
N ALA A 74 -19.69 1.03 -7.79
CA ALA A 74 -18.76 1.01 -8.92
C ALA A 74 -18.53 -0.43 -9.43
N LEU A 75 -18.37 -1.42 -8.55
CA LEU A 75 -18.29 -2.83 -8.94
C LEU A 75 -19.49 -3.30 -9.75
N LYS A 76 -20.70 -2.88 -9.35
CA LYS A 76 -21.94 -3.24 -10.05
C LYS A 76 -22.09 -2.55 -11.41
N ALA A 77 -21.70 -1.28 -11.48
CA ALA A 77 -21.83 -0.46 -12.68
C ALA A 77 -20.77 -0.83 -13.73
N GLU A 78 -19.52 -0.92 -13.31
CA GLU A 78 -18.38 -1.08 -14.20
C GLU A 78 -18.04 -2.55 -14.51
N ARG A 79 -18.44 -3.48 -13.64
CA ARG A 79 -18.18 -4.93 -13.78
C ARG A 79 -16.75 -5.24 -14.21
N PRO A 80 -15.73 -4.82 -13.44
CA PRO A 80 -14.34 -5.00 -13.83
C PRO A 80 -14.01 -6.48 -13.96
N ASP A 81 -13.22 -6.86 -14.97
CA ASP A 81 -12.74 -8.23 -15.17
C ASP A 81 -11.87 -8.69 -14.00
N VAL A 82 -11.03 -7.77 -13.51
CA VAL A 82 -10.09 -8.03 -12.41
C VAL A 82 -10.20 -6.93 -11.35
N VAL A 83 -10.22 -7.35 -10.10
CA VAL A 83 -10.13 -6.46 -8.92
C VAL A 83 -8.83 -6.76 -8.18
N VAL A 84 -7.95 -5.78 -8.09
CA VAL A 84 -6.71 -5.85 -7.33
C VAL A 84 -6.93 -5.18 -5.98
N LEU A 85 -6.78 -5.96 -4.92
CA LEU A 85 -6.90 -5.51 -3.53
C LEU A 85 -5.50 -5.32 -2.95
N ILE A 86 -5.18 -4.10 -2.48
CA ILE A 86 -3.86 -3.79 -1.93
C ILE A 86 -4.00 -3.49 -0.45
N ASP A 87 -3.36 -4.32 0.40
CA ASP A 87 -3.35 -4.19 1.85
C ASP A 87 -4.76 -3.99 2.47
N TYR A 88 -4.91 -3.21 3.55
CA TYR A 88 -6.17 -2.81 4.20
C TYR A 88 -7.22 -3.92 4.34
N PRO A 89 -6.93 -4.99 5.09
CA PRO A 89 -7.63 -6.27 5.01
C PRO A 89 -9.11 -6.21 5.38
N ASP A 90 -9.49 -5.48 6.42
CA ASP A 90 -10.87 -5.51 6.92
C ASP A 90 -11.88 -4.90 5.93
N PHE A 91 -11.46 -3.92 5.16
CA PHE A 91 -12.23 -3.34 4.06
C PHE A 91 -12.15 -4.23 2.81
N ASN A 92 -10.94 -4.58 2.41
CA ASN A 92 -10.68 -5.31 1.18
C ASN A 92 -11.29 -6.72 1.19
N PHE A 93 -11.39 -7.40 2.33
CA PHE A 93 -12.12 -8.67 2.41
C PHE A 93 -13.61 -8.54 2.09
N ARG A 94 -14.24 -7.42 2.44
CA ARG A 94 -15.65 -7.17 2.10
C ARG A 94 -15.80 -6.85 0.62
N VAL A 95 -14.93 -5.99 0.08
CA VAL A 95 -14.93 -5.63 -1.34
C VAL A 95 -14.68 -6.87 -2.21
N GLY A 96 -13.69 -7.69 -1.88
CA GLY A 96 -13.37 -8.88 -2.65
C GLY A 96 -14.49 -9.93 -2.67
N ARG A 97 -15.22 -10.11 -1.56
CA ARG A 97 -16.41 -10.98 -1.57
C ARG A 97 -17.48 -10.49 -2.57
N GLU A 98 -17.73 -9.18 -2.59
CA GLU A 98 -18.68 -8.60 -3.54
C GLU A 98 -18.18 -8.69 -4.97
N ALA A 99 -16.90 -8.44 -5.22
CA ALA A 99 -16.28 -8.56 -6.53
C ALA A 99 -16.45 -9.99 -7.09
N ARG A 100 -16.13 -11.00 -6.28
CA ARG A 100 -16.31 -12.42 -6.68
C ARG A 100 -17.78 -12.77 -6.90
N ARG A 101 -18.69 -12.27 -6.06
CA ARG A 101 -20.13 -12.50 -6.22
C ARG A 101 -20.65 -11.91 -7.54
N LEU A 102 -20.03 -10.84 -8.01
CA LEU A 102 -20.37 -10.18 -9.28
C LEU A 102 -19.63 -10.76 -10.49
N GLY A 103 -18.77 -11.79 -10.29
CA GLY A 103 -18.06 -12.50 -11.34
C GLY A 103 -16.67 -11.95 -11.67
N SER A 104 -16.19 -10.92 -10.97
CA SER A 104 -14.83 -10.42 -11.15
C SER A 104 -13.80 -11.38 -10.57
N ARG A 105 -12.65 -11.52 -11.23
CA ARG A 105 -11.47 -12.19 -10.65
C ARG A 105 -10.84 -11.27 -9.59
N VAL A 106 -10.30 -11.86 -8.52
CA VAL A 106 -9.70 -11.08 -7.44
C VAL A 106 -8.26 -11.49 -7.23
N LEU A 107 -7.36 -10.54 -7.37
CA LEU A 107 -5.94 -10.64 -6.99
C LEU A 107 -5.75 -9.89 -5.67
N TYR A 108 -5.14 -10.53 -4.67
CA TYR A 108 -4.67 -9.83 -3.48
C TYR A 108 -3.19 -9.51 -3.66
N TYR A 109 -2.88 -8.25 -3.87
CA TYR A 109 -1.52 -7.73 -3.99
C TYR A 109 -1.14 -7.05 -2.69
N VAL A 110 0.05 -7.36 -2.16
CA VAL A 110 0.46 -6.96 -0.81
C VAL A 110 -0.46 -7.56 0.25
N SER A 111 -0.26 -8.82 0.53
CA SER A 111 -1.10 -9.54 1.48
C SER A 111 -0.96 -8.99 2.92
N PRO A 112 -2.01 -9.10 3.73
CA PRO A 112 -1.89 -8.82 5.15
C PRO A 112 -0.83 -9.72 5.78
N GLN A 113 -0.08 -9.19 6.75
CA GLN A 113 0.94 -9.94 7.49
C GLN A 113 0.31 -11.02 8.39
N VAL A 114 -0.25 -12.07 7.78
CA VAL A 114 -0.96 -13.16 8.48
C VAL A 114 -0.05 -13.94 9.41
N TRP A 115 1.24 -14.00 9.11
CA TRP A 115 2.29 -14.65 9.88
C TRP A 115 2.57 -13.96 11.22
N ALA A 116 2.37 -12.65 11.32
CA ALA A 116 2.66 -11.87 12.51
C ALA A 116 1.52 -11.93 13.56
N TRP A 117 0.26 -11.90 13.12
CA TRP A 117 -0.85 -11.60 14.05
C TRP A 117 -2.07 -12.51 13.94
N ARG A 118 -2.34 -13.16 12.80
CA ARG A 118 -3.62 -13.87 12.58
C ARG A 118 -3.54 -14.93 11.48
N SER A 119 -2.99 -16.09 11.78
CA SER A 119 -2.90 -17.23 10.84
C SER A 119 -4.26 -17.67 10.25
N GLY A 120 -5.35 -17.51 11.00
CA GLY A 120 -6.72 -17.80 10.51
C GLY A 120 -7.18 -16.92 9.34
N ARG A 121 -6.53 -15.78 9.09
CA ARG A 121 -6.85 -14.91 7.94
C ARG A 121 -6.53 -15.54 6.58
N VAL A 122 -5.61 -16.49 6.51
CA VAL A 122 -5.33 -17.24 5.26
C VAL A 122 -6.61 -17.84 4.70
N LYS A 123 -7.42 -18.52 5.53
CA LYS A 123 -8.73 -19.06 5.11
C LYS A 123 -9.70 -17.98 4.64
N THR A 124 -9.61 -16.78 5.19
CA THR A 124 -10.46 -15.66 4.75
C THR A 124 -10.01 -15.16 3.39
N ILE A 125 -8.69 -15.05 3.17
CA ILE A 125 -8.13 -14.62 1.88
C ILE A 125 -8.48 -15.62 0.79
N GLN A 126 -8.40 -16.92 1.04
CA GLN A 126 -8.80 -17.98 0.09
C GLN A 126 -10.27 -17.85 -0.39
N LYS A 127 -11.15 -17.36 0.48
CA LYS A 127 -12.57 -17.11 0.12
C LYS A 127 -12.76 -15.85 -0.72
N VAL A 128 -11.78 -14.96 -0.73
CA VAL A 128 -11.87 -13.62 -1.31
C VAL A 128 -11.07 -13.51 -2.60
N ALA A 129 -9.86 -14.03 -2.62
CA ALA A 129 -8.94 -13.90 -3.76
C ALA A 129 -8.69 -15.26 -4.45
N GLU A 130 -8.44 -15.23 -5.74
CA GLU A 130 -8.04 -16.39 -6.54
C GLU A 130 -6.53 -16.58 -6.55
N ARG A 131 -5.80 -15.47 -6.48
CA ARG A 131 -4.33 -15.44 -6.42
C ARG A 131 -3.85 -14.39 -5.44
N ILE A 132 -2.65 -14.60 -4.93
CA ILE A 132 -1.94 -13.64 -4.07
C ILE A 132 -0.59 -13.31 -4.70
N ALA A 133 -0.23 -12.05 -4.69
CA ALA A 133 1.12 -11.56 -4.96
C ALA A 133 1.70 -11.01 -3.67
N VAL A 134 2.80 -11.60 -3.19
CA VAL A 134 3.45 -11.27 -1.92
C VAL A 134 4.75 -10.52 -2.12
N LEU A 135 5.12 -9.69 -1.14
CA LEU A 135 6.32 -8.85 -1.17
C LEU A 135 7.54 -9.51 -0.52
N LEU A 136 7.33 -10.50 0.32
CA LEU A 136 8.40 -11.15 1.08
C LEU A 136 8.48 -12.64 0.69
N PRO A 137 9.70 -13.18 0.44
CA PRO A 137 9.84 -14.53 -0.11
C PRO A 137 9.28 -15.62 0.80
N PHE A 138 9.34 -15.45 2.12
CA PHE A 138 8.83 -16.44 3.06
C PHE A 138 7.30 -16.51 3.12
N GLU A 139 6.58 -15.46 2.69
CA GLU A 139 5.12 -15.43 2.65
C GLU A 139 4.58 -16.41 1.60
N GLU A 140 5.29 -16.58 0.50
CA GLU A 140 4.90 -17.51 -0.56
C GLU A 140 4.72 -18.93 -0.04
N LYS A 141 5.65 -19.40 0.82
CA LYS A 141 5.57 -20.71 1.45
C LYS A 141 4.30 -20.86 2.29
N ILE A 142 3.95 -19.85 3.08
CA ILE A 142 2.77 -19.86 3.95
C ILE A 142 1.48 -20.05 3.15
N TYR A 143 1.34 -19.32 2.04
CA TYR A 143 0.15 -19.41 1.22
C TYR A 143 0.09 -20.67 0.38
N ARG A 144 1.23 -21.14 -0.14
CA ARG A 144 1.31 -22.40 -0.90
C ARG A 144 1.00 -23.63 -0.03
N GLU A 145 1.50 -23.67 1.20
CA GLU A 145 1.18 -24.72 2.17
C GLU A 145 -0.31 -24.74 2.55
N ALA A 146 -0.96 -23.59 2.48
CA ALA A 146 -2.41 -23.48 2.66
C ALA A 146 -3.21 -23.83 1.38
N GLY A 147 -2.56 -24.26 0.30
CA GLY A 147 -3.21 -24.59 -0.98
C GLY A 147 -3.68 -23.38 -1.78
N MET A 148 -3.09 -22.20 -1.56
CA MET A 148 -3.45 -20.99 -2.29
C MET A 148 -2.43 -20.63 -3.37
N PRO A 149 -2.86 -20.35 -4.62
CA PRO A 149 -1.98 -19.84 -5.65
C PRO A 149 -1.33 -18.51 -5.21
N CYS A 150 -0.02 -18.56 -5.03
CA CYS A 150 0.76 -17.44 -4.51
C CYS A 150 2.07 -17.29 -5.27
N GLU A 151 2.48 -16.06 -5.51
CA GLU A 151 3.73 -15.72 -6.17
C GLU A 151 4.44 -14.60 -5.41
N PHE A 152 5.75 -14.78 -5.20
CA PHE A 152 6.62 -13.73 -4.71
C PHE A 152 7.00 -12.81 -5.88
N VAL A 153 6.59 -11.55 -5.82
CA VAL A 153 6.78 -10.58 -6.91
C VAL A 153 7.83 -9.51 -6.61
N GLY A 154 8.48 -9.61 -5.46
CA GLY A 154 9.40 -8.57 -4.99
C GLY A 154 8.70 -7.39 -4.33
N HIS A 155 9.48 -6.45 -3.79
CA HIS A 155 8.95 -5.30 -3.07
C HIS A 155 9.01 -4.05 -3.94
N PRO A 156 7.88 -3.42 -4.31
CA PRO A 156 7.83 -2.31 -5.28
C PRO A 156 8.65 -1.08 -4.88
N VAL A 157 8.88 -0.89 -3.59
CA VAL A 157 9.77 0.19 -3.09
C VAL A 157 11.19 0.06 -3.64
N LEU A 158 11.64 -1.14 -4.02
CA LEU A 158 12.95 -1.33 -4.62
C LEU A 158 13.07 -0.66 -5.99
N ASP A 159 11.98 -0.59 -6.74
CA ASP A 159 11.93 0.10 -8.03
C ASP A 159 12.09 1.60 -7.83
N GLU A 160 11.40 2.18 -6.85
CA GLU A 160 11.55 3.59 -6.45
C GLU A 160 12.97 3.90 -5.96
N ILE A 161 13.56 3.03 -5.11
CA ILE A 161 14.93 3.21 -4.60
C ILE A 161 15.96 3.05 -5.74
N GLY A 162 15.70 2.16 -6.69
CA GLY A 162 16.57 1.94 -7.84
C GLY A 162 16.77 3.18 -8.73
N LEU A 163 15.84 4.13 -8.68
CA LEU A 163 15.92 5.41 -9.37
C LEU A 163 16.82 6.45 -8.66
N LEU A 164 17.20 6.18 -7.40
CA LEU A 164 18.09 7.08 -6.65
C LEU A 164 19.55 6.89 -7.07
N PRO A 165 20.36 7.95 -7.05
CA PRO A 165 21.79 7.84 -7.24
C PRO A 165 22.40 6.84 -6.26
N ARG A 166 23.34 6.02 -6.71
CA ARG A 166 24.07 5.08 -5.85
C ARG A 166 25.34 5.71 -5.26
N ASP A 167 25.78 6.82 -5.82
CA ASP A 167 26.94 7.54 -5.32
C ASP A 167 26.62 8.30 -4.05
N LYS A 168 27.40 8.03 -3.00
CA LYS A 168 27.23 8.62 -1.69
C LYS A 168 27.49 10.14 -1.69
N GLY A 169 28.41 10.61 -2.52
CA GLY A 169 28.73 12.03 -2.66
C GLY A 169 27.56 12.79 -3.26
N GLU A 170 27.03 12.29 -4.37
CA GLU A 170 25.86 12.88 -5.04
C GLU A 170 24.62 12.92 -4.12
N LEU A 171 24.40 11.84 -3.35
CA LEU A 171 23.27 11.82 -2.38
C LEU A 171 23.46 12.84 -1.26
N ARG A 172 24.68 13.00 -0.75
CA ARG A 172 24.98 14.00 0.27
C ARG A 172 24.80 15.41 -0.24
N GLU A 173 25.27 15.70 -1.45
CA GLU A 173 25.09 17.00 -2.12
C GLU A 173 23.60 17.31 -2.31
N ARG A 174 22.80 16.40 -2.82
CA ARG A 174 21.33 16.56 -2.98
C ARG A 174 20.61 16.83 -1.66
N LEU A 175 21.10 16.28 -0.55
CA LEU A 175 20.55 16.47 0.78
C LEU A 175 21.13 17.69 1.50
N GLY A 176 22.09 18.42 0.90
CA GLY A 176 22.78 19.53 1.53
C GLY A 176 23.63 19.12 2.73
N LEU A 177 24.13 17.88 2.72
CA LEU A 177 24.95 17.34 3.80
C LEU A 177 26.45 17.52 3.49
N ASP A 178 27.21 17.79 4.54
CA ASP A 178 28.68 17.84 4.48
C ASP A 178 29.25 16.48 4.04
N ALA A 179 30.23 16.49 3.13
CA ALA A 179 30.80 15.28 2.55
C ALA A 179 31.47 14.36 3.59
N GLU A 180 32.12 14.95 4.58
CA GLU A 180 33.01 14.23 5.52
C GLU A 180 32.36 14.02 6.91
N ARG A 181 31.40 14.85 7.30
CA ARG A 181 30.81 14.76 8.65
C ARG A 181 29.94 13.53 8.84
N PRO A 182 29.96 12.89 10.01
CA PRO A 182 29.01 11.84 10.34
C PRO A 182 27.56 12.32 10.16
N CYS A 183 26.72 11.47 9.60
CA CYS A 183 25.31 11.74 9.40
C CYS A 183 24.48 10.68 10.14
N VAL A 184 23.53 11.13 10.95
CA VAL A 184 22.58 10.27 11.66
C VAL A 184 21.18 10.58 11.16
N ALA A 185 20.53 9.59 10.55
CA ALA A 185 19.15 9.71 10.11
C ALA A 185 18.19 9.46 11.27
N LEU A 186 17.21 10.32 11.44
CA LEU A 186 16.10 10.12 12.38
C LEU A 186 14.87 9.65 11.61
N LEU A 187 14.35 8.47 11.97
CA LEU A 187 13.19 7.85 11.33
C LEU A 187 12.02 7.77 12.33
N PRO A 188 11.34 8.88 12.64
CA PRO A 188 10.32 8.94 13.70
C PRO A 188 8.98 8.31 13.29
N GLY A 189 8.89 7.74 12.09
CA GLY A 189 7.66 7.20 11.52
C GLY A 189 6.98 8.16 10.54
N SER A 190 5.89 7.70 9.93
CA SER A 190 5.13 8.43 8.91
C SER A 190 3.76 8.93 9.41
N ARG A 191 3.29 8.43 10.56
CA ARG A 191 1.97 8.79 11.10
C ARG A 191 2.07 9.93 12.12
N ASN A 192 1.10 10.85 12.11
CA ASN A 192 1.08 12.00 13.02
C ASN A 192 1.26 11.64 14.50
N HIS A 193 0.67 10.53 14.95
CA HIS A 193 0.82 10.11 16.35
C HIS A 193 2.22 9.55 16.66
N GLU A 194 2.89 8.92 15.68
CA GLU A 194 4.28 8.46 15.81
C GLU A 194 5.21 9.68 15.90
N LEU A 195 5.08 10.62 14.97
CA LEU A 195 5.84 11.88 14.97
C LEU A 195 5.71 12.63 16.30
N LYS A 196 4.48 12.81 16.80
CA LYS A 196 4.24 13.51 18.07
C LYS A 196 4.90 12.82 19.27
N LYS A 197 4.99 11.48 19.26
CA LYS A 197 5.58 10.73 20.39
C LYS A 197 7.09 10.54 20.25
N LEU A 198 7.56 10.15 19.07
CA LEU A 198 8.95 9.72 18.88
C LEU A 198 9.91 10.87 18.57
N LEU A 199 9.49 11.84 17.75
CA LEU A 199 10.38 12.93 17.34
C LEU A 199 10.93 13.75 18.50
N PRO A 200 10.17 14.15 19.54
CA PRO A 200 10.72 14.87 20.68
C PRO A 200 11.80 14.07 21.44
N VAL A 201 11.58 12.76 21.60
CA VAL A 201 12.54 11.85 22.26
C VAL A 201 13.82 11.75 21.43
N MET A 202 13.70 11.53 20.14
CA MET A 202 14.85 11.42 19.21
C MET A 202 15.67 12.72 19.19
N LEU A 203 15.01 13.87 19.16
CA LEU A 203 15.70 15.18 19.24
C LEU A 203 16.42 15.36 20.58
N GLY A 204 15.87 14.85 21.69
CA GLY A 204 16.52 14.81 22.98
C GLY A 204 17.81 13.97 22.96
N VAL A 205 17.78 12.81 22.33
CA VAL A 205 18.96 11.94 22.14
C VAL A 205 20.03 12.66 21.32
N VAL A 206 19.67 13.30 20.19
CA VAL A 206 20.63 14.03 19.35
C VAL A 206 21.31 15.16 20.11
N ARG A 207 20.54 15.92 20.92
CA ARG A 207 21.13 17.00 21.73
C ARG A 207 22.19 16.49 22.72
N ARG A 208 21.93 15.34 23.37
CA ARG A 208 22.91 14.70 24.28
C ARG A 208 24.12 14.20 23.51
N ALA A 209 23.92 13.45 22.42
CA ALA A 209 25.02 12.93 21.61
C ALA A 209 25.95 14.05 21.08
N ARG A 210 25.39 15.22 20.69
CA ARG A 210 26.17 16.37 20.25
C ARG A 210 26.97 17.04 21.38
N ALA A 211 26.62 16.85 22.62
CA ALA A 211 27.34 17.38 23.77
C ALA A 211 28.50 16.44 24.19
N GLU A 212 28.47 15.19 23.76
CA GLU A 212 29.48 14.17 24.07
C GLU A 212 30.47 13.91 22.90
N LEU A 213 30.18 14.43 21.71
CA LEU A 213 31.01 14.40 20.49
C LEU A 213 31.74 15.74 20.26
#